data_4a37c0d0c4d9f2a2d3cfc81d13e97a4a
#
_entry.id   4a37c0d0c4d9f2a2d3cfc81d13e97a4a
#
_cell.length_a   1.000
_cell.length_b   1.000
_cell.length_c   1.000
_cell.angle_alpha   90.00
_cell.angle_beta   90.00
_cell.angle_gamma   90.00
#
_symmetry.space_group_name_H-M   'P 1'
#
loop_
_entity.id
_entity.type
_entity.pdbx_description
1 polymer ?
#
loop_
_entity_poly.entity_id
_entity_poly.type
_entity_poly.pdbx_seq_one_letter_code
_entity_poly.pdbx_strand_id
1 'polypeptide(L)'
;LEISSELSQNIRRYLKPQKKFYRQRAHSNPMSDHLIDYPRTPAVMDWGSLYPAFFNNPKDKTKQVEFADLGCGYGGLLVALSPMFPDTLILGMELRVKVSDFVIDKIKNLRSEHPDQYQNIACIRSNVMKYFPCYFKKAQLSKMFFLYPDPHFKRNKHRWRVINRGTLAEYAYALKEGGIVYTITDIPMLHSWIDSHFTEHPLFQKLTEEELKADPVVEKIYASTEEGQKGSRTNGLKLMACYKRVPDPFK
;
A
#
# COMPACT_ATOMS: atom_id res chain seq x y z
N LEU A 1 -43.28 -9.60 3.91
CA LEU A 1 -41.90 -10.17 3.79
C LEU A 1 -41.09 -9.51 2.67
N GLU A 2 -41.71 -9.08 1.54
CA GLU A 2 -40.99 -8.41 0.41
C GLU A 2 -40.54 -6.97 0.76
N ILE A 3 -41.31 -6.21 1.51
CA ILE A 3 -40.97 -4.83 1.93
C ILE A 3 -39.68 -4.81 2.78
N SER A 4 -39.41 -5.88 3.53
CA SER A 4 -38.18 -6.00 4.35
C SER A 4 -36.91 -6.22 3.51
N SER A 5 -37.03 -6.87 2.37
CA SER A 5 -35.86 -7.15 1.48
C SER A 5 -35.47 -5.91 0.67
N GLU A 6 -36.41 -5.15 0.14
CA GLU A 6 -36.15 -3.88 -0.56
C GLU A 6 -35.62 -2.79 0.38
N LEU A 7 -36.19 -2.70 1.59
CA LEU A 7 -35.68 -1.76 2.61
C LEU A 7 -34.25 -2.11 3.02
N SER A 8 -33.97 -3.40 3.20
CA SER A 8 -32.65 -3.90 3.49
C SER A 8 -31.62 -3.64 2.34
N GLN A 9 -32.05 -3.81 1.09
CA GLN A 9 -31.22 -3.52 -0.08
C GLN A 9 -30.98 -2.00 -0.25
N ASN A 10 -32.00 -1.18 0.02
CA ASN A 10 -31.86 0.28 0.00
C ASN A 10 -30.97 0.78 1.13
N ILE A 11 -31.11 0.28 2.35
CA ILE A 11 -30.23 0.59 3.49
C ILE A 11 -28.79 0.18 3.17
N ARG A 12 -28.54 -1.00 2.59
CA ARG A 12 -27.21 -1.45 2.15
C ARG A 12 -26.64 -0.55 1.06
N ARG A 13 -27.44 -0.03 0.13
CA ARG A 13 -27.00 0.95 -0.89
C ARG A 13 -26.56 2.27 -0.28
N TYR A 14 -27.20 2.73 0.80
CA TYR A 14 -26.83 3.94 1.55
C TYR A 14 -25.58 3.72 2.42
N LEU A 15 -25.33 2.51 2.89
CA LEU A 15 -24.18 2.16 3.72
C LEU A 15 -22.88 1.91 2.91
N LYS A 16 -22.98 1.67 1.60
CA LYS A 16 -21.80 1.47 0.74
C LYS A 16 -21.03 2.79 0.59
N PRO A 17 -19.76 2.85 1.02
CA PRO A 17 -19.00 4.09 0.98
C PRO A 17 -18.85 4.59 -0.46
N GLN A 18 -19.15 5.88 -0.66
CA GLN A 18 -19.06 6.53 -1.96
C GLN A 18 -17.96 7.60 -1.94
N LYS A 19 -17.00 7.51 -2.85
CA LYS A 19 -15.83 8.41 -2.95
C LYS A 19 -16.20 9.90 -2.92
N LYS A 20 -17.36 10.29 -3.43
CA LYS A 20 -17.80 11.69 -3.46
C LYS A 20 -17.89 12.32 -2.08
N PHE A 21 -18.17 11.54 -1.02
CA PHE A 21 -18.24 12.02 0.38
C PHE A 21 -16.87 12.07 1.07
N TYR A 22 -15.86 11.44 0.50
CA TYR A 22 -14.50 11.34 1.05
C TYR A 22 -13.48 12.16 0.24
N ARG A 23 -13.93 13.18 -0.48
CA ARG A 23 -13.04 14.01 -1.30
C ARG A 23 -12.08 14.81 -0.41
N GLN A 24 -10.80 14.75 -0.77
CA GLN A 24 -9.71 15.49 -0.16
C GLN A 24 -8.71 15.91 -1.25
N ARG A 25 -7.88 16.92 -1.00
CA ARG A 25 -6.79 17.30 -1.93
C ARG A 25 -5.93 16.08 -2.25
N ALA A 26 -5.54 15.95 -3.53
CA ALA A 26 -4.74 14.81 -3.99
C ALA A 26 -3.39 14.71 -3.27
N HIS A 27 -2.73 15.85 -3.03
CA HIS A 27 -1.41 15.90 -2.40
C HIS A 27 -1.51 16.44 -0.98
N SER A 28 -0.87 15.75 -0.05
CA SER A 28 -0.68 16.18 1.33
C SER A 28 0.78 16.49 1.58
N ASN A 29 1.06 17.47 2.44
CA ASN A 29 2.43 17.74 2.86
C ASN A 29 2.86 16.68 3.89
N PRO A 30 3.78 15.76 3.56
CA PRO A 30 4.18 14.70 4.49
C PRO A 30 5.03 15.22 5.65
N MET A 31 5.55 16.45 5.57
CA MET A 31 6.38 17.06 6.62
C MET A 31 5.57 17.90 7.60
N SER A 32 4.27 18.14 7.33
CA SER A 32 3.39 18.83 8.28
C SER A 32 3.15 17.98 9.53
N ASP A 33 2.79 18.66 10.62
CA ASP A 33 2.36 17.99 11.83
C ASP A 33 0.93 17.46 11.64
N HIS A 34 0.85 16.16 11.52
CA HIS A 34 -0.40 15.44 11.48
C HIS A 34 -0.60 14.74 12.83
N LEU A 35 -1.74 14.92 13.45
CA LEU A 35 -2.14 14.09 14.59
C LEU A 35 -2.43 12.68 14.08
N ILE A 36 -1.52 11.77 14.33
CA ILE A 36 -1.58 10.38 13.92
C ILE A 36 -1.16 9.53 15.10
N ASP A 37 -2.02 8.61 15.50
CA ASP A 37 -1.66 7.58 16.46
C ASP A 37 -0.82 6.51 15.75
N TYR A 38 0.34 6.22 16.31
CA TYR A 38 1.25 5.22 15.77
C TYR A 38 1.89 4.41 16.91
N PRO A 39 2.23 3.13 16.70
CA PRO A 39 2.90 2.31 17.70
C PRO A 39 4.32 2.84 17.92
N ARG A 40 4.79 2.84 19.16
CA ARG A 40 6.18 3.25 19.47
C ARG A 40 7.21 2.31 18.85
N THR A 41 6.87 1.04 18.74
CA THR A 41 7.70 -0.01 18.13
C THR A 41 6.80 -1.04 17.46
N PRO A 42 7.32 -1.82 16.49
CA PRO A 42 6.55 -2.90 15.85
C PRO A 42 6.05 -3.96 16.84
N ALA A 43 6.70 -4.10 18.00
CA ALA A 43 6.34 -5.09 19.01
C ALA A 43 5.00 -4.79 19.70
N VAL A 44 4.61 -3.52 19.78
CA VAL A 44 3.36 -3.09 20.43
C VAL A 44 2.23 -2.85 19.42
N MET A 45 2.45 -3.17 18.15
CA MET A 45 1.42 -3.03 17.12
C MET A 45 0.31 -4.09 17.31
N ASP A 46 -0.92 -3.64 17.43
CA ASP A 46 -2.09 -4.52 17.52
C ASP A 46 -2.59 -4.90 16.12
N TRP A 47 -2.04 -5.98 15.59
CA TRP A 47 -2.50 -6.56 14.32
C TRP A 47 -3.86 -7.24 14.45
N GLY A 48 -4.22 -7.72 15.65
CA GLY A 48 -5.48 -8.42 15.89
C GLY A 48 -6.70 -7.54 15.63
N SER A 49 -6.65 -6.27 15.99
CA SER A 49 -7.73 -5.31 15.72
C SER A 49 -7.96 -5.08 14.22
N LEU A 50 -6.91 -5.18 13.41
CA LEU A 50 -6.97 -4.98 11.96
C LEU A 50 -7.36 -6.25 11.19
N TYR A 51 -6.93 -7.42 11.68
CA TYR A 51 -7.13 -8.73 11.03
C TYR A 51 -7.76 -9.75 11.99
N PRO A 52 -8.98 -9.49 12.52
CA PRO A 52 -9.55 -10.33 13.58
C PRO A 52 -9.69 -11.80 13.18
N ALA A 53 -9.97 -12.11 11.91
CA ALA A 53 -10.11 -13.48 11.43
C ALA A 53 -8.81 -14.32 11.57
N PHE A 54 -7.64 -13.66 11.55
CA PHE A 54 -6.33 -14.32 11.63
C PHE A 54 -5.75 -14.37 13.05
N PHE A 55 -6.32 -13.64 14.01
CA PHE A 55 -5.79 -13.52 15.38
C PHE A 55 -6.79 -14.02 16.44
N ASN A 56 -7.87 -14.68 16.03
CA ASN A 56 -8.86 -15.25 16.96
C ASN A 56 -8.31 -16.36 17.86
N ASN A 57 -7.19 -16.98 17.48
CA ASN A 57 -6.52 -17.99 18.30
C ASN A 57 -5.24 -17.38 18.91
N PRO A 58 -5.10 -17.35 20.26
CA PRO A 58 -3.88 -16.87 20.92
C PRO A 58 -2.59 -17.61 20.49
N LYS A 59 -2.72 -18.80 19.90
CA LYS A 59 -1.58 -19.58 19.38
C LYS A 59 -1.06 -19.08 18.04
N ASP A 60 -1.86 -18.30 17.28
CA ASP A 60 -1.49 -17.80 15.94
C ASP A 60 -0.79 -16.43 15.94
N LYS A 61 -0.14 -16.08 17.06
CA LYS A 61 0.66 -14.82 17.17
C LYS A 61 1.85 -14.73 16.20
N THR A 62 2.08 -15.73 15.37
CA THR A 62 3.16 -15.77 14.37
C THR A 62 2.80 -15.05 13.06
N LYS A 63 1.51 -14.86 12.77
CA LYS A 63 1.07 -14.14 11.58
C LYS A 63 1.52 -12.66 11.68
N GLN A 64 2.05 -12.16 10.58
CA GLN A 64 2.45 -10.75 10.46
C GLN A 64 2.13 -10.23 9.06
N VAL A 65 2.05 -8.92 8.94
CA VAL A 65 1.88 -8.28 7.64
C VAL A 65 3.12 -8.55 6.80
N GLU A 66 2.91 -9.01 5.57
CA GLU A 66 3.98 -9.29 4.60
C GLU A 66 3.98 -8.35 3.40
N PHE A 67 2.83 -7.78 3.03
CA PHE A 67 2.72 -6.83 1.93
C PHE A 67 2.31 -5.46 2.47
N ALA A 68 2.95 -4.40 1.97
CA ALA A 68 2.62 -3.03 2.34
C ALA A 68 2.39 -2.15 1.10
N ASP A 69 1.19 -1.56 0.98
CA ASP A 69 0.83 -0.58 -0.05
C ASP A 69 0.98 0.83 0.53
N LEU A 70 2.09 1.48 0.19
CA LEU A 70 2.58 2.71 0.81
C LEU A 70 2.10 3.95 0.03
N GLY A 71 1.03 4.55 0.52
CA GLY A 71 0.23 5.54 -0.18
C GLY A 71 -0.91 4.88 -0.96
N CYS A 72 -1.65 3.97 -0.33
CA CYS A 72 -2.61 3.10 -0.98
C CYS A 72 -3.80 3.82 -1.66
N GLY A 73 -3.92 5.14 -1.51
CA GLY A 73 -5.01 5.90 -2.07
C GLY A 73 -6.38 5.32 -1.69
N TYR A 74 -7.24 5.07 -2.65
CA TYR A 74 -8.56 4.48 -2.43
C TYR A 74 -8.59 2.94 -2.34
N GLY A 75 -7.42 2.32 -2.12
CA GLY A 75 -7.29 0.89 -1.81
C GLY A 75 -7.65 -0.06 -2.96
N GLY A 76 -7.46 0.36 -4.20
CA GLY A 76 -7.75 -0.48 -5.37
C GLY A 76 -6.87 -1.73 -5.41
N LEU A 77 -5.56 -1.56 -5.18
CA LEU A 77 -4.62 -2.67 -5.18
C LEU A 77 -4.87 -3.65 -4.03
N LEU A 78 -5.18 -3.17 -2.83
CA LEU A 78 -5.51 -4.03 -1.68
C LEU A 78 -6.62 -5.03 -2.03
N VAL A 79 -7.71 -4.52 -2.62
CA VAL A 79 -8.86 -5.34 -3.03
C VAL A 79 -8.49 -6.33 -4.12
N ALA A 80 -7.63 -5.94 -5.07
CA ALA A 80 -7.20 -6.80 -6.16
C ALA A 80 -6.26 -7.92 -5.71
N LEU A 81 -5.37 -7.65 -4.74
CA LEU A 81 -4.41 -8.64 -4.22
C LEU A 81 -5.03 -9.59 -3.20
N SER A 82 -6.09 -9.18 -2.49
CA SER A 82 -6.71 -9.98 -1.44
C SER A 82 -7.06 -11.40 -1.88
N PRO A 83 -7.78 -11.65 -2.98
CA PRO A 83 -8.12 -13.00 -3.42
C PRO A 83 -6.94 -13.78 -4.03
N MET A 84 -5.89 -13.07 -4.48
CA MET A 84 -4.69 -13.74 -5.01
C MET A 84 -3.80 -14.31 -3.90
N PHE A 85 -3.83 -13.69 -2.72
CA PHE A 85 -2.98 -14.03 -1.58
C PHE A 85 -3.81 -14.14 -0.30
N PRO A 86 -4.78 -15.07 -0.23
CA PRO A 86 -5.77 -15.11 0.86
C PRO A 86 -5.14 -15.31 2.24
N ASP A 87 -3.99 -15.98 2.31
CA ASP A 87 -3.27 -16.26 3.56
C ASP A 87 -2.23 -15.20 3.93
N THR A 88 -1.98 -14.21 3.06
CA THR A 88 -0.99 -13.15 3.26
C THR A 88 -1.67 -11.89 3.77
N LEU A 89 -1.20 -11.34 4.89
CA LEU A 89 -1.71 -10.09 5.41
C LEU A 89 -1.13 -8.89 4.64
N ILE A 90 -2.01 -8.03 4.15
CA ILE A 90 -1.70 -6.88 3.30
C ILE A 90 -2.17 -5.61 4.00
N LEU A 91 -1.26 -4.66 4.23
CA LEU A 91 -1.54 -3.38 4.87
C LEU A 91 -1.46 -2.24 3.87
N GLY A 92 -2.54 -1.46 3.75
CA GLY A 92 -2.50 -0.15 3.11
C GLY A 92 -2.19 0.95 4.13
N MET A 93 -1.32 1.88 3.75
CA MET A 93 -0.99 3.07 4.54
C MET A 93 -1.34 4.32 3.73
N GLU A 94 -2.17 5.19 4.27
CA GLU A 94 -2.58 6.44 3.59
C GLU A 94 -2.51 7.62 4.58
N LEU A 95 -1.96 8.74 4.12
CA LEU A 95 -1.80 9.95 4.95
C LEU A 95 -3.09 10.77 5.06
N ARG A 96 -3.86 10.84 3.97
CA ARG A 96 -5.06 11.67 3.84
C ARG A 96 -6.21 11.07 4.63
N VAL A 97 -6.72 11.84 5.62
CA VAL A 97 -7.77 11.40 6.56
C VAL A 97 -8.98 10.80 5.82
N LYS A 98 -9.64 11.60 4.97
CA LYS A 98 -10.86 11.15 4.31
C LYS A 98 -10.65 9.97 3.37
N VAL A 99 -9.45 9.85 2.79
CA VAL A 99 -9.12 8.76 1.87
C VAL A 99 -8.88 7.47 2.65
N SER A 100 -8.13 7.52 3.77
CA SER A 100 -7.97 6.36 4.65
C SER A 100 -9.30 5.89 5.25
N ASP A 101 -10.15 6.82 5.70
CA ASP A 101 -11.48 6.50 6.22
C ASP A 101 -12.34 5.77 5.17
N PHE A 102 -12.31 6.26 3.92
CA PHE A 102 -12.99 5.57 2.81
C PHE A 102 -12.51 4.12 2.64
N VAL A 103 -11.18 3.89 2.68
CA VAL A 103 -10.64 2.53 2.49
C VAL A 103 -11.03 1.62 3.66
N ILE A 104 -10.97 2.13 4.89
CA ILE A 104 -11.37 1.40 6.09
C ILE A 104 -12.86 0.99 5.99
N ASP A 105 -13.73 1.93 5.64
CA ASP A 105 -15.17 1.66 5.49
C ASP A 105 -15.47 0.72 4.31
N LYS A 106 -14.72 0.87 3.20
CA LYS A 106 -14.81 -0.04 2.05
C LYS A 106 -14.43 -1.48 2.43
N ILE A 107 -13.36 -1.67 3.19
CA ILE A 107 -12.93 -3.00 3.64
C ILE A 107 -13.97 -3.60 4.59
N LYS A 108 -14.51 -2.82 5.54
CA LYS A 108 -15.61 -3.27 6.43
C LYS A 108 -16.83 -3.72 5.64
N ASN A 109 -17.22 -2.93 4.64
CA ASN A 109 -18.36 -3.28 3.78
C ASN A 109 -18.09 -4.55 2.97
N LEU A 110 -16.90 -4.70 2.36
CA LEU A 110 -16.52 -5.90 1.62
C LEU A 110 -16.52 -7.16 2.51
N ARG A 111 -15.99 -7.07 3.73
CA ARG A 111 -16.04 -8.17 4.72
C ARG A 111 -17.49 -8.53 5.11
N SER A 112 -18.38 -7.56 5.19
CA SER A 112 -19.80 -7.80 5.50
C SER A 112 -20.55 -8.42 4.32
N GLU A 113 -20.25 -7.98 3.08
CA GLU A 113 -20.88 -8.54 1.86
C GLU A 113 -20.33 -9.94 1.53
N HIS A 114 -19.06 -10.21 1.89
CA HIS A 114 -18.33 -11.46 1.61
C HIS A 114 -17.59 -11.93 2.85
N PRO A 115 -18.24 -12.61 3.81
CA PRO A 115 -17.66 -12.96 5.11
C PRO A 115 -16.37 -13.76 5.07
N ASP A 116 -16.19 -14.59 4.04
CA ASP A 116 -14.99 -15.44 3.85
C ASP A 116 -13.89 -14.80 3.00
N GLN A 117 -14.08 -13.53 2.59
CA GLN A 117 -13.14 -12.82 1.73
C GLN A 117 -12.69 -11.50 2.37
N TYR A 118 -11.61 -10.92 1.85
CA TYR A 118 -11.07 -9.62 2.25
C TYR A 118 -10.66 -9.51 3.73
N GLN A 119 -10.57 -10.65 4.44
CA GLN A 119 -10.14 -10.67 5.84
C GLN A 119 -8.65 -10.36 6.01
N ASN A 120 -7.87 -10.59 4.95
CA ASN A 120 -6.41 -10.45 4.88
C ASN A 120 -5.92 -9.05 4.48
N ILE A 121 -6.81 -8.08 4.26
CA ILE A 121 -6.44 -6.69 3.90
C ILE A 121 -6.91 -5.72 4.98
N ALA A 122 -6.11 -4.71 5.28
CA ALA A 122 -6.46 -3.62 6.20
C ALA A 122 -5.88 -2.30 5.69
N CYS A 123 -6.38 -1.20 6.22
CA CYS A 123 -5.85 0.13 5.98
C CYS A 123 -5.68 0.88 7.29
N ILE A 124 -4.58 1.61 7.41
CA ILE A 124 -4.34 2.56 8.51
C ILE A 124 -4.05 3.95 7.96
N ARG A 125 -4.46 4.96 8.73
CA ARG A 125 -3.98 6.31 8.51
C ARG A 125 -2.59 6.44 9.10
N SER A 126 -1.57 6.66 8.26
CA SER A 126 -0.21 6.89 8.73
C SER A 126 0.63 7.70 7.76
N ASN A 127 1.71 8.26 8.29
CA ASN A 127 2.74 8.92 7.49
C ASN A 127 3.94 7.98 7.32
N VAL A 128 4.06 7.40 6.13
CA VAL A 128 5.13 6.47 5.78
C VAL A 128 6.51 7.09 6.00
N MET A 129 6.70 8.37 5.63
CA MET A 129 8.00 9.04 5.76
C MET A 129 8.43 9.32 7.20
N LYS A 130 7.49 9.30 8.17
CA LYS A 130 7.80 9.58 9.58
C LYS A 130 7.75 8.33 10.45
N TYR A 131 6.84 7.40 10.16
CA TYR A 131 6.47 6.34 11.11
C TYR A 131 6.63 4.92 10.56
N PHE A 132 7.11 4.74 9.34
CA PHE A 132 7.28 3.41 8.73
C PHE A 132 8.03 2.41 9.62
N PRO A 133 9.19 2.75 10.24
CA PRO A 133 9.92 1.82 11.11
C PRO A 133 9.19 1.44 12.40
N CYS A 134 8.17 2.21 12.78
CA CYS A 134 7.36 1.91 13.96
C CYS A 134 6.40 0.73 13.75
N TYR A 135 6.11 0.37 12.49
CA TYR A 135 5.15 -0.67 12.15
C TYR A 135 5.80 -2.01 11.78
N PHE A 136 6.99 -2.00 11.22
CA PHE A 136 7.59 -3.20 10.61
C PHE A 136 8.93 -3.56 11.24
N LYS A 137 9.08 -4.86 11.54
CA LYS A 137 10.33 -5.45 12.02
C LYS A 137 11.31 -5.63 10.87
N LYS A 138 12.58 -5.89 11.19
CA LYS A 138 13.61 -6.28 10.22
C LYS A 138 13.15 -7.49 9.41
N ALA A 139 13.29 -7.41 8.08
CA ALA A 139 13.01 -8.50 7.15
C ALA A 139 11.57 -9.08 7.26
N GLN A 140 10.60 -8.25 7.67
CA GLN A 140 9.21 -8.67 7.84
C GLN A 140 8.47 -8.71 6.49
N LEU A 141 8.65 -7.68 5.66
CA LEU A 141 7.89 -7.53 4.42
C LEU A 141 8.50 -8.35 3.28
N SER A 142 7.66 -8.88 2.42
CA SER A 142 8.05 -9.56 1.17
C SER A 142 7.72 -8.74 -0.08
N LYS A 143 6.74 -7.85 -0.01
CA LYS A 143 6.37 -6.93 -1.09
C LYS A 143 6.04 -5.55 -0.56
N MET A 144 6.53 -4.51 -1.26
CA MET A 144 6.20 -3.12 -1.02
C MET A 144 5.74 -2.47 -2.31
N PHE A 145 4.72 -1.61 -2.23
CA PHE A 145 4.14 -0.93 -3.38
C PHE A 145 4.19 0.57 -3.20
N PHE A 146 4.72 1.27 -4.21
CA PHE A 146 4.74 2.72 -4.33
C PHE A 146 4.12 3.10 -5.66
N LEU A 147 2.79 3.28 -5.66
CA LEU A 147 2.04 3.44 -6.88
C LEU A 147 1.62 4.91 -7.02
N TYR A 148 2.09 5.56 -8.10
CA TYR A 148 1.84 6.96 -8.41
C TYR A 148 2.12 7.90 -7.22
N PRO A 149 3.31 7.81 -6.60
CA PRO A 149 3.65 8.65 -5.47
C PRO A 149 3.72 10.12 -5.88
N ASP A 150 3.54 11.02 -4.89
CA ASP A 150 3.55 12.47 -5.12
C ASP A 150 4.88 12.95 -5.75
N PRO A 151 4.85 13.61 -6.91
CA PRO A 151 6.08 13.96 -7.64
C PRO A 151 6.87 15.10 -7.02
N HIS A 152 6.23 15.97 -6.24
CA HIS A 152 6.85 17.15 -5.65
C HIS A 152 7.78 17.89 -6.64
N PHE A 153 7.20 18.50 -7.68
CA PHE A 153 7.92 19.09 -8.83
C PHE A 153 8.98 20.14 -8.44
N LYS A 154 8.72 20.95 -7.42
CA LYS A 154 9.66 21.98 -6.99
C LYS A 154 10.89 21.36 -6.35
N ARG A 155 12.12 21.78 -6.79
CA ARG A 155 13.41 21.24 -6.32
C ARG A 155 13.54 21.25 -4.78
N ASN A 156 13.11 22.30 -4.10
CA ASN A 156 13.15 22.40 -2.65
C ASN A 156 12.20 21.43 -1.93
N LYS A 157 11.27 20.78 -2.66
CA LYS A 157 10.32 19.78 -2.17
C LYS A 157 10.72 18.33 -2.52
N HIS A 158 11.80 18.10 -3.25
CA HIS A 158 12.25 16.75 -3.59
C HIS A 158 12.52 15.90 -2.33
N ARG A 159 12.94 16.52 -1.22
CA ARG A 159 13.11 15.87 0.09
C ARG A 159 11.80 15.30 0.66
N TRP A 160 10.64 15.66 0.10
CA TRP A 160 9.32 15.16 0.49
C TRP A 160 8.87 13.95 -0.34
N ARG A 161 9.66 13.55 -1.33
CA ARG A 161 9.41 12.32 -2.08
C ARG A 161 9.55 11.12 -1.17
N VAL A 162 8.59 10.22 -1.25
CA VAL A 162 8.56 9.01 -0.40
C VAL A 162 9.76 8.09 -0.65
N ILE A 163 10.37 8.17 -1.84
CA ILE A 163 11.60 7.47 -2.19
C ILE A 163 12.75 8.48 -2.22
N ASN A 164 13.66 8.34 -1.27
CA ASN A 164 14.89 9.10 -1.13
C ASN A 164 15.92 8.24 -0.36
N ARG A 165 17.18 8.69 -0.26
CA ARG A 165 18.27 7.91 0.38
C ARG A 165 17.94 7.49 1.82
N GLY A 166 17.31 8.35 2.60
CA GLY A 166 16.98 8.04 4.00
C GLY A 166 15.89 6.96 4.10
N THR A 167 14.79 7.14 3.36
CA THR A 167 13.67 6.19 3.40
C THR A 167 14.03 4.84 2.78
N LEU A 168 14.92 4.79 1.78
CA LEU A 168 15.39 3.52 1.20
C LEU A 168 16.11 2.63 2.22
N ALA A 169 16.86 3.21 3.15
CA ALA A 169 17.49 2.43 4.22
C ALA A 169 16.46 1.76 5.13
N GLU A 170 15.38 2.47 5.46
CA GLU A 170 14.27 1.93 6.25
C GLU A 170 13.52 0.83 5.48
N TYR A 171 13.28 1.04 4.18
CA TYR A 171 12.63 0.03 3.32
C TYR A 171 13.49 -1.22 3.16
N ALA A 172 14.81 -1.05 2.96
CA ALA A 172 15.76 -2.16 2.91
C ALA A 172 15.83 -2.95 4.23
N TYR A 173 15.69 -2.27 5.37
CA TYR A 173 15.62 -2.90 6.69
C TYR A 173 14.38 -3.79 6.84
N ALA A 174 13.20 -3.27 6.46
CA ALA A 174 11.94 -3.97 6.67
C ALA A 174 11.66 -5.06 5.61
N LEU A 175 12.23 -4.93 4.41
CA LEU A 175 12.05 -5.89 3.32
C LEU A 175 13.02 -7.08 3.50
N LYS A 176 12.49 -8.31 3.46
CA LYS A 176 13.31 -9.51 3.49
C LYS A 176 14.16 -9.67 2.23
N GLU A 177 15.26 -10.40 2.31
CA GLU A 177 16.05 -10.81 1.15
C GLU A 177 15.16 -11.54 0.14
N GLY A 178 15.30 -11.23 -1.15
CA GLY A 178 14.42 -11.72 -2.21
C GLY A 178 13.06 -10.99 -2.29
N GLY A 179 12.72 -10.13 -1.32
CA GLY A 179 11.51 -9.32 -1.36
C GLY A 179 11.55 -8.27 -2.46
N ILE A 180 10.39 -7.85 -2.95
CA ILE A 180 10.27 -6.99 -4.14
C ILE A 180 9.59 -5.66 -3.78
N VAL A 181 10.16 -4.57 -4.28
CA VAL A 181 9.54 -3.24 -4.32
C VAL A 181 8.99 -3.01 -5.71
N TYR A 182 7.72 -2.63 -5.80
CA TYR A 182 7.04 -2.25 -7.04
C TYR A 182 6.84 -0.75 -7.09
N THR A 183 7.26 -0.11 -8.17
CA THR A 183 7.06 1.32 -8.40
C THR A 183 6.42 1.56 -9.76
N ILE A 184 5.47 2.47 -9.84
CA ILE A 184 4.89 2.92 -11.10
C ILE A 184 4.54 4.41 -11.00
N THR A 185 4.77 5.15 -12.07
CA THR A 185 4.39 6.55 -12.22
C THR A 185 4.15 6.90 -13.69
N ASP A 186 3.38 7.93 -13.93
CA ASP A 186 3.17 8.54 -15.25
C ASP A 186 4.12 9.72 -15.53
N ILE A 187 5.01 10.03 -14.58
CA ILE A 187 5.91 11.20 -14.62
C ILE A 187 7.35 10.75 -14.86
N PRO A 188 7.93 11.00 -16.06
CA PRO A 188 9.27 10.55 -16.43
C PRO A 188 10.37 11.03 -15.46
N MET A 189 10.30 12.30 -15.02
CA MET A 189 11.27 12.84 -14.06
C MET A 189 11.23 12.10 -12.71
N LEU A 190 10.04 11.71 -12.25
CA LEU A 190 9.90 10.95 -11.01
C LEU A 190 10.38 9.52 -11.19
N HIS A 191 10.09 8.89 -12.33
CA HIS A 191 10.61 7.57 -12.67
C HIS A 191 12.14 7.54 -12.64
N SER A 192 12.80 8.50 -13.33
CA SER A 192 14.27 8.62 -13.32
C SER A 192 14.83 8.85 -11.91
N TRP A 193 14.14 9.64 -11.08
CA TRP A 193 14.51 9.85 -9.68
C TRP A 193 14.44 8.55 -8.87
N ILE A 194 13.36 7.80 -9.01
CA ILE A 194 13.17 6.52 -8.33
C ILE A 194 14.25 5.53 -8.78
N ASP A 195 14.43 5.39 -10.10
CA ASP A 195 15.38 4.46 -10.68
C ASP A 195 16.82 4.73 -10.22
N SER A 196 17.27 5.99 -10.24
CA SER A 196 18.61 6.35 -9.77
C SER A 196 18.82 6.02 -8.29
N HIS A 197 17.84 6.31 -7.44
CA HIS A 197 17.94 6.05 -6.01
C HIS A 197 18.04 4.55 -5.68
N PHE A 198 17.24 3.71 -6.35
CA PHE A 198 17.30 2.27 -6.16
C PHE A 198 18.57 1.65 -6.75
N THR A 199 19.00 2.11 -7.93
CA THR A 199 20.20 1.59 -8.61
C THR A 199 21.48 1.95 -7.86
N GLU A 200 21.54 3.14 -7.24
CA GLU A 200 22.66 3.56 -6.40
C GLU A 200 22.70 2.84 -5.03
N HIS A 201 21.59 2.21 -4.61
CA HIS A 201 21.51 1.59 -3.29
C HIS A 201 22.02 0.13 -3.33
N PRO A 202 23.05 -0.24 -2.54
CA PRO A 202 23.76 -1.54 -2.67
C PRO A 202 22.86 -2.75 -2.34
N LEU A 203 21.73 -2.54 -1.70
CA LEU A 203 20.82 -3.61 -1.26
C LEU A 203 19.66 -3.86 -2.22
N PHE A 204 19.61 -3.18 -3.37
CA PHE A 204 18.55 -3.37 -4.35
C PHE A 204 19.11 -3.65 -5.74
N GLN A 205 18.45 -4.56 -6.44
CA GLN A 205 18.73 -4.90 -7.83
C GLN A 205 17.45 -4.74 -8.64
N LYS A 206 17.52 -4.04 -9.76
CA LYS A 206 16.40 -3.88 -10.68
C LYS A 206 16.04 -5.22 -11.32
N LEU A 207 14.75 -5.54 -11.39
CA LEU A 207 14.24 -6.72 -12.06
C LEU A 207 14.32 -6.54 -13.59
N THR A 208 14.57 -7.64 -14.29
CA THR A 208 14.56 -7.69 -15.77
C THR A 208 13.10 -7.67 -16.30
N GLU A 209 12.95 -7.42 -17.59
CA GLU A 209 11.63 -7.47 -18.24
C GLU A 209 11.01 -8.87 -18.18
N GLU A 210 11.83 -9.92 -18.25
CA GLU A 210 11.40 -11.31 -18.14
C GLU A 210 10.86 -11.60 -16.74
N GLU A 211 11.55 -11.16 -15.69
CA GLU A 211 11.10 -11.30 -14.31
C GLU A 211 9.78 -10.53 -14.08
N LEU A 212 9.64 -9.33 -14.66
CA LEU A 212 8.41 -8.54 -14.56
C LEU A 212 7.23 -9.22 -15.27
N LYS A 213 7.43 -9.81 -16.45
CA LYS A 213 6.38 -10.53 -17.20
C LYS A 213 5.94 -11.81 -16.50
N ALA A 214 6.83 -12.44 -15.74
CA ALA A 214 6.52 -13.65 -14.97
C ALA A 214 5.77 -13.37 -13.65
N ASP A 215 5.76 -12.13 -13.16
CA ASP A 215 5.12 -11.78 -11.88
C ASP A 215 3.64 -11.38 -12.08
N PRO A 216 2.68 -12.20 -11.62
CA PRO A 216 1.24 -11.92 -11.79
C PRO A 216 0.77 -10.66 -11.05
N VAL A 217 1.53 -10.16 -10.09
CA VAL A 217 1.25 -8.91 -9.36
C VAL A 217 1.36 -7.70 -10.28
N VAL A 218 2.29 -7.73 -11.23
CA VAL A 218 2.53 -6.64 -12.19
C VAL A 218 1.28 -6.33 -12.99
N GLU A 219 0.58 -7.34 -13.50
CA GLU A 219 -0.69 -7.16 -14.24
C GLU A 219 -1.74 -6.46 -13.36
N LYS A 220 -1.85 -6.86 -12.10
CA LYS A 220 -2.81 -6.26 -11.16
C LYS A 220 -2.50 -4.80 -10.84
N ILE A 221 -1.23 -4.44 -10.77
CA ILE A 221 -0.83 -3.03 -10.58
C ILE A 221 -1.35 -2.16 -11.74
N TYR A 222 -1.21 -2.62 -12.98
CA TYR A 222 -1.70 -1.87 -14.14
C TYR A 222 -3.23 -1.71 -14.17
N ALA A 223 -3.97 -2.69 -13.66
CA ALA A 223 -5.44 -2.74 -13.77
C ALA A 223 -6.17 -2.12 -12.56
N SER A 224 -5.58 -2.14 -11.36
CA SER A 224 -6.31 -1.94 -10.09
C SER A 224 -6.19 -0.57 -9.48
N THR A 225 -5.25 0.27 -9.90
CA THR A 225 -5.12 1.65 -9.41
C THR A 225 -6.02 2.62 -10.19
N GLU A 226 -6.51 3.68 -9.53
CA GLU A 226 -7.34 4.68 -10.21
C GLU A 226 -6.57 5.45 -11.28
N GLU A 227 -5.34 5.79 -10.99
CA GLU A 227 -4.40 6.42 -11.90
C GLU A 227 -4.07 5.45 -13.05
N GLY A 228 -3.85 4.18 -12.77
CA GLY A 228 -3.68 3.12 -13.75
C GLY A 228 -4.89 2.99 -14.68
N GLN A 229 -6.11 3.04 -14.15
CA GLN A 229 -7.35 3.01 -14.93
C GLN A 229 -7.54 4.29 -15.76
N LYS A 230 -7.22 5.47 -15.22
CA LYS A 230 -7.24 6.73 -15.98
C LYS A 230 -6.23 6.69 -17.11
N GLY A 231 -4.98 6.30 -16.85
CA GLY A 231 -3.94 6.14 -17.87
C GLY A 231 -4.32 5.16 -18.97
N SER A 232 -5.06 4.08 -18.66
CA SER A 232 -5.58 3.15 -19.66
C SER A 232 -6.65 3.78 -20.56
N ARG A 233 -7.49 4.66 -20.02
CA ARG A 233 -8.53 5.38 -20.77
C ARG A 233 -7.97 6.49 -21.68
N THR A 234 -6.83 7.06 -21.31
CA THR A 234 -6.22 8.21 -22.00
C THR A 234 -4.95 7.85 -22.77
N ASN A 235 -4.60 6.55 -22.91
CA ASN A 235 -3.30 6.09 -23.41
C ASN A 235 -2.11 6.76 -22.70
N GLY A 236 -2.26 7.08 -21.41
CA GLY A 236 -1.24 7.74 -20.61
C GLY A 236 -0.01 6.85 -20.40
N LEU A 237 1.12 7.51 -20.26
CA LEU A 237 2.40 6.86 -19.98
C LEU A 237 2.34 6.11 -18.62
N LYS A 238 2.88 4.89 -18.59
CA LYS A 238 2.99 4.07 -17.39
C LYS A 238 4.41 3.53 -17.28
N LEU A 239 5.20 4.15 -16.43
CA LEU A 239 6.60 3.79 -16.20
C LEU A 239 6.71 2.96 -14.94
N MET A 240 6.88 1.65 -15.11
CA MET A 240 7.08 0.71 -14.01
C MET A 240 8.55 0.36 -13.89
N ALA A 241 9.00 0.21 -12.65
CA ALA A 241 10.25 -0.43 -12.29
C ALA A 241 10.09 -1.18 -10.98
N CYS A 242 10.65 -2.38 -10.90
CA CYS A 242 10.63 -3.19 -9.69
C CYS A 242 12.05 -3.54 -9.28
N TYR A 243 12.24 -3.68 -7.96
CA TYR A 243 13.58 -3.88 -7.38
C TYR A 243 13.51 -4.98 -6.35
N LYS A 244 14.44 -5.94 -6.45
CA LYS A 244 14.61 -7.05 -5.52
C LYS A 244 15.61 -6.67 -4.43
N ARG A 245 15.28 -6.97 -3.18
CA ARG A 245 16.21 -6.89 -2.05
C ARG A 245 17.26 -7.99 -2.18
N VAL A 246 18.50 -7.62 -2.40
CA VAL A 246 19.63 -8.56 -2.48
C VAL A 246 20.30 -8.75 -1.12
N PRO A 247 21.06 -9.84 -0.89
CA PRO A 247 21.86 -10.00 0.32
C PRO A 247 22.75 -8.80 0.59
N ASP A 248 23.10 -8.59 1.86
CA ASP A 248 24.01 -7.53 2.24
C ASP A 248 25.42 -7.85 1.75
N PRO A 249 26.01 -7.06 0.83
CA PRO A 249 27.32 -7.34 0.28
C PRO A 249 28.47 -7.13 1.28
N PHE A 250 28.16 -6.61 2.47
CA PHE A 250 29.16 -6.33 3.52
C PHE A 250 29.07 -7.31 4.71
N LYS A 251 28.31 -8.38 4.57
CA LYS A 251 28.20 -9.46 5.56
C LYS A 251 28.97 -10.69 5.16
#